data_17df2e39cf19c635f4cdb9db0f34955c
#
_entry.id   17df2e39cf19c635f4cdb9db0f34955c
#
_cell.length_a   1.000
_cell.length_b   1.000
_cell.length_c   1.000
_cell.angle_alpha   90.00
_cell.angle_beta   90.00
_cell.angle_gamma   90.00
#
_symmetry.space_group_name_H-M   'P 1'
#
loop_
_entity.id
_entity.type
_entity.pdbx_description
1 polymer ?
#
loop_
_entity_poly.entity_id
_entity_poly.type
_entity_poly.pdbx_seq_one_letter_code
_entity_poly.pdbx_strand_id
1 'polypeptide(L)'
;MRIAVVGCGQLSRMLAIAGIPLGIQFSFVKDDAGQSNECVEGLGVIQASPAKVSDTNQYDKKEIEQLYNDLGQPDCITVEKEQVDLELLIALADFCPIYPGIAAIKACQHRGQEKQLLASLDIPTSPYFYNTKAVEAVQKLGFPVMVKSCTEGYDGKNQWLIKTDADAEQFDALNSQDYIIEAFVAFDKEISQVSVRSKEGDIKHYSLADNHHEKGILIGSVAPAVNISEQLSAKAQRYM
;
A
#
# COMPACT_ATOMS: atom_id res chain seq x y z
N MET A 1 4.91 25.23 4.96
CA MET A 1 5.28 23.81 4.90
C MET A 1 5.09 23.32 3.49
N ARG A 2 6.08 22.63 2.94
CA ARG A 2 6.01 22.00 1.62
C ARG A 2 6.16 20.50 1.76
N ILE A 3 5.31 19.75 1.08
CA ILE A 3 5.34 18.29 1.06
C ILE A 3 5.55 17.83 -0.39
N ALA A 4 6.54 16.97 -0.61
CA ALA A 4 6.64 16.27 -1.89
C ALA A 4 5.93 14.91 -1.78
N VAL A 5 5.23 14.53 -2.84
CA VAL A 5 4.55 13.23 -2.96
C VAL A 5 5.20 12.45 -4.09
N VAL A 6 5.66 11.24 -3.79
CA VAL A 6 6.10 10.32 -4.85
C VAL A 6 4.88 9.59 -5.38
N GLY A 7 4.52 9.92 -6.61
CA GLY A 7 3.30 9.54 -7.29
C GLY A 7 2.55 10.76 -7.83
N CYS A 8 1.86 10.59 -8.95
CA CYS A 8 1.12 11.67 -9.64
C CYS A 8 -0.33 11.29 -9.96
N GLY A 9 -0.85 10.29 -9.26
CA GLY A 9 -2.20 9.78 -9.50
C GLY A 9 -3.27 10.48 -8.67
N GLN A 10 -4.40 9.83 -8.62
CA GLN A 10 -5.61 10.35 -7.97
C GLN A 10 -5.44 10.52 -6.45
N LEU A 11 -4.69 9.65 -5.77
CA LEU A 11 -4.48 9.77 -4.33
C LEU A 11 -3.58 10.97 -4.00
N SER A 12 -2.56 11.23 -4.83
CA SER A 12 -1.74 12.45 -4.74
C SER A 12 -2.59 13.72 -4.90
N ARG A 13 -3.54 13.70 -5.85
CA ARG A 13 -4.52 14.79 -6.00
C ARG A 13 -5.37 14.98 -4.74
N MET A 14 -5.88 13.89 -4.16
CA MET A 14 -6.70 13.95 -2.95
C MET A 14 -5.92 14.52 -1.77
N LEU A 15 -4.65 14.12 -1.59
CA LEU A 15 -3.74 14.69 -0.60
C LEU A 15 -3.58 16.21 -0.78
N ALA A 16 -3.32 16.66 -2.01
CA ALA A 16 -3.14 18.08 -2.31
C ALA A 16 -4.42 18.88 -2.04
N ILE A 17 -5.57 18.39 -2.50
CA ILE A 17 -6.86 19.07 -2.27
C ILE A 17 -7.17 19.18 -0.77
N ALA A 18 -6.83 18.19 0.03
CA ALA A 18 -7.02 18.22 1.47
C ALA A 18 -6.02 19.15 2.18
N GLY A 19 -4.78 19.24 1.70
CA GLY A 19 -3.71 19.99 2.36
C GLY A 19 -3.62 21.47 1.95
N ILE A 20 -3.94 21.82 0.71
CA ILE A 20 -3.86 23.23 0.23
C ILE A 20 -4.67 24.19 1.11
N PRO A 21 -5.92 23.88 1.52
CA PRO A 21 -6.68 24.74 2.43
C PRO A 21 -6.04 24.93 3.81
N LEU A 22 -5.14 24.03 4.21
CA LEU A 22 -4.36 24.11 5.44
C LEU A 22 -3.05 24.90 5.27
N GLY A 23 -2.81 25.50 4.11
CA GLY A 23 -1.61 26.28 3.80
C GLY A 23 -0.39 25.40 3.43
N ILE A 24 -0.61 24.13 3.08
CA ILE A 24 0.45 23.23 2.63
C ILE A 24 0.68 23.43 1.14
N GLN A 25 1.94 23.56 0.75
CA GLN A 25 2.37 23.55 -0.63
C GLN A 25 2.77 22.14 -1.03
N PHE A 26 2.46 21.74 -2.27
CA PHE A 26 2.78 20.42 -2.77
C PHE A 26 3.77 20.47 -3.93
N SER A 27 4.56 19.42 -4.04
CA SER A 27 5.31 19.05 -5.23
C SER A 27 5.17 17.53 -5.45
N PHE A 28 5.39 17.08 -6.67
CA PHE A 28 5.12 15.68 -7.06
C PHE A 28 6.29 15.11 -7.83
N VAL A 29 6.58 13.84 -7.58
CA VAL A 29 7.59 13.09 -8.32
C VAL A 29 6.91 11.99 -9.12
N LYS A 30 7.11 11.96 -10.41
CA LYS A 30 6.76 10.83 -11.26
C LYS A 30 7.75 9.71 -10.97
N ASP A 31 7.30 8.61 -10.42
CA ASP A 31 8.12 7.43 -10.10
C ASP A 31 8.34 6.50 -11.30
N ASP A 32 7.56 6.70 -12.36
CA ASP A 32 7.67 6.00 -13.65
C ASP A 32 7.55 7.01 -14.80
N ALA A 33 8.41 6.88 -15.81
CA ALA A 33 8.41 7.73 -16.99
C ALA A 33 7.09 7.67 -17.80
N GLY A 34 6.37 6.55 -17.71
CA GLY A 34 5.05 6.36 -18.33
C GLY A 34 3.87 6.89 -17.52
N GLN A 35 4.07 7.30 -16.28
CA GLN A 35 3.00 7.77 -15.42
C GLN A 35 2.43 9.10 -15.91
N SER A 36 1.09 9.16 -16.09
CA SER A 36 0.39 10.43 -16.33
C SER A 36 0.46 11.31 -15.10
N ASN A 37 0.57 12.62 -15.32
CA ASN A 37 0.54 13.64 -14.27
C ASN A 37 -0.74 14.50 -14.29
N GLU A 38 -1.69 14.17 -15.15
CA GLU A 38 -2.95 14.92 -15.31
C GLU A 38 -3.73 15.12 -14.00
N CYS A 39 -3.65 14.11 -13.08
CA CYS A 39 -4.34 14.19 -11.81
C CYS A 39 -3.84 15.34 -10.91
N VAL A 40 -2.57 15.70 -11.00
CA VAL A 40 -1.93 16.71 -10.12
C VAL A 40 -1.54 17.99 -10.83
N GLU A 41 -1.87 18.12 -12.11
CA GLU A 41 -1.59 19.31 -12.90
C GLU A 41 -2.24 20.55 -12.26
N GLY A 42 -1.44 21.61 -12.14
CA GLY A 42 -1.87 22.86 -11.51
C GLY A 42 -1.91 22.84 -9.97
N LEU A 43 -1.58 21.74 -9.31
CA LEU A 43 -1.58 21.64 -7.84
C LEU A 43 -0.20 21.84 -7.20
N GLY A 44 0.86 21.84 -7.99
CA GLY A 44 2.23 22.04 -7.53
C GLY A 44 3.26 21.79 -8.61
N VAL A 45 4.53 21.82 -8.22
CA VAL A 45 5.65 21.49 -9.10
C VAL A 45 5.65 19.97 -9.35
N ILE A 46 5.88 19.57 -10.59
CA ILE A 46 5.95 18.15 -10.99
C ILE A 46 7.33 17.89 -11.60
N GLN A 47 8.04 16.90 -11.10
CA GLN A 47 9.34 16.47 -11.59
C GLN A 47 9.33 14.96 -11.91
N ALA A 48 10.14 14.54 -12.86
CA ALA A 48 10.40 13.13 -13.08
C ALA A 48 11.50 12.64 -12.13
N SER A 49 11.43 11.40 -11.67
CA SER A 49 12.58 10.76 -11.01
C SER A 49 13.75 10.66 -12.01
N PRO A 50 14.99 10.86 -11.57
CA PRO A 50 16.15 10.62 -12.41
C PRO A 50 16.28 9.14 -12.79
N ALA A 51 17.05 8.85 -13.82
CA ALA A 51 17.37 7.49 -14.18
C ALA A 51 18.37 6.88 -13.19
N LYS A 52 18.26 5.58 -12.95
CA LYS A 52 19.28 4.86 -12.18
C LYS A 52 20.54 4.67 -13.01
N VAL A 53 21.68 4.70 -12.35
CA VAL A 53 22.97 4.37 -12.96
C VAL A 53 22.99 2.88 -13.31
N SER A 54 23.25 2.56 -14.58
CA SER A 54 23.09 1.21 -15.14
C SER A 54 23.86 0.11 -14.39
N ASP A 55 25.06 0.43 -13.94
CA ASP A 55 25.99 -0.57 -13.36
C ASP A 55 25.71 -0.87 -11.87
N THR A 56 25.07 0.07 -11.16
CA THR A 56 24.88 -0.03 -9.70
C THR A 56 23.41 -0.15 -9.29
N ASN A 57 22.50 0.11 -10.22
CA ASN A 57 21.05 0.24 -9.95
C ASN A 57 20.72 1.29 -8.85
N GLN A 58 21.63 2.24 -8.64
CA GLN A 58 21.51 3.34 -7.67
C GLN A 58 21.28 4.66 -8.38
N TYR A 59 20.88 5.67 -7.65
CA TYR A 59 20.74 7.03 -8.15
C TYR A 59 22.03 7.83 -7.99
N ASP A 60 22.35 8.69 -8.97
CA ASP A 60 23.44 9.66 -8.82
C ASP A 60 23.06 10.71 -7.79
N LYS A 61 23.97 10.95 -6.83
CA LYS A 61 23.70 11.87 -5.71
C LYS A 61 23.43 13.30 -6.16
N LYS A 62 24.07 13.77 -7.24
CA LYS A 62 23.86 15.13 -7.74
C LYS A 62 22.51 15.27 -8.42
N GLU A 63 22.06 14.22 -9.13
CA GLU A 63 20.73 14.22 -9.74
C GLU A 63 19.62 14.19 -8.68
N ILE A 64 19.81 13.48 -7.58
CA ILE A 64 18.88 13.49 -6.43
C ILE A 64 18.88 14.84 -5.73
N GLU A 65 20.06 15.47 -5.52
CA GLU A 65 20.15 16.82 -4.97
C GLU A 65 19.45 17.85 -5.87
N GLN A 66 19.62 17.72 -7.19
CA GLN A 66 18.92 18.55 -8.16
C GLN A 66 17.41 18.34 -8.10
N LEU A 67 16.95 17.08 -8.06
CA LEU A 67 15.52 16.75 -7.88
C LEU A 67 14.95 17.38 -6.61
N TYR A 68 15.64 17.26 -5.48
CA TYR A 68 15.22 17.84 -4.21
C TYR A 68 15.08 19.37 -4.31
N ASN A 69 16.05 20.05 -4.96
CA ASN A 69 16.01 21.49 -5.19
C ASN A 69 14.86 21.89 -6.12
N ASP A 70 14.66 21.16 -7.22
CA ASP A 70 13.60 21.43 -8.20
C ASP A 70 12.18 21.20 -7.62
N LEU A 71 12.06 20.30 -6.66
CA LEU A 71 10.83 20.12 -5.87
C LEU A 71 10.57 21.29 -4.89
N GLY A 72 11.51 22.22 -4.79
CA GLY A 72 11.44 23.41 -3.93
C GLY A 72 11.81 23.12 -2.48
N GLN A 73 12.72 22.20 -2.24
CA GLN A 73 13.26 21.82 -0.94
C GLN A 73 12.14 21.47 0.06
N PRO A 74 11.41 20.38 -0.16
CA PRO A 74 10.27 20.01 0.69
C PRO A 74 10.71 19.74 2.13
N ASP A 75 9.84 20.08 3.08
CA ASP A 75 10.05 19.80 4.51
C ASP A 75 9.95 18.32 4.84
N CYS A 76 9.20 17.56 4.03
CA CYS A 76 9.12 16.10 4.08
C CYS A 76 8.61 15.53 2.76
N ILE A 77 8.80 14.23 2.60
CA ILE A 77 8.31 13.46 1.45
C ILE A 77 7.34 12.39 1.95
N THR A 78 6.29 12.17 1.19
CA THR A 78 5.36 11.05 1.37
C THR A 78 5.18 10.29 0.06
N VAL A 79 4.45 9.19 0.09
CA VAL A 79 4.18 8.36 -1.08
C VAL A 79 2.67 8.31 -1.35
N GLU A 80 2.29 8.15 -2.61
CA GLU A 80 0.90 7.95 -3.00
C GLU A 80 0.42 6.53 -2.72
N LYS A 81 1.28 5.56 -2.96
CA LYS A 81 1.02 4.12 -2.82
C LYS A 81 2.27 3.42 -2.29
N GLU A 82 2.11 2.19 -1.82
CA GLU A 82 3.23 1.40 -1.31
C GLU A 82 4.20 0.95 -2.41
N GLN A 83 3.71 0.73 -3.62
CA GLN A 83 4.52 0.32 -4.77
C GLN A 83 5.29 1.52 -5.34
N VAL A 84 6.42 1.82 -4.73
CA VAL A 84 7.34 2.91 -5.05
C VAL A 84 8.77 2.41 -5.04
N ASP A 85 9.65 3.05 -5.79
CA ASP A 85 11.07 2.71 -5.77
C ASP A 85 11.70 3.10 -4.43
N LEU A 86 12.05 2.09 -3.62
CA LEU A 86 12.66 2.30 -2.30
C LEU A 86 14.04 2.96 -2.40
N GLU A 87 14.82 2.69 -3.45
CA GLU A 87 16.13 3.31 -3.65
C GLU A 87 15.99 4.82 -3.87
N LEU A 88 14.93 5.26 -4.55
CA LEU A 88 14.61 6.68 -4.68
C LEU A 88 14.33 7.31 -3.32
N LEU A 89 13.52 6.65 -2.50
CA LEU A 89 13.21 7.14 -1.15
C LEU A 89 14.44 7.17 -0.25
N ILE A 90 15.29 6.15 -0.31
CA ILE A 90 16.55 6.08 0.44
C ILE A 90 17.46 7.24 0.04
N ALA A 91 17.61 7.51 -1.26
CA ALA A 91 18.44 8.60 -1.74
C ALA A 91 17.89 9.99 -1.35
N LEU A 92 16.57 10.18 -1.37
CA LEU A 92 15.91 11.42 -0.95
C LEU A 92 15.93 11.63 0.57
N ALA A 93 16.04 10.55 1.36
CA ALA A 93 16.10 10.62 2.83
C ALA A 93 17.36 11.33 3.35
N ASP A 94 18.40 11.47 2.54
CA ASP A 94 19.59 12.28 2.88
C ASP A 94 19.26 13.79 2.97
N PHE A 95 18.16 14.24 2.39
CA PHE A 95 17.81 15.66 2.29
C PHE A 95 16.64 16.06 3.21
N CYS A 96 15.64 15.21 3.37
CA CYS A 96 14.51 15.47 4.26
C CYS A 96 13.83 14.16 4.72
N PRO A 97 13.04 14.21 5.82
CA PRO A 97 12.36 13.02 6.33
C PRO A 97 11.32 12.46 5.36
N ILE A 98 11.21 11.13 5.34
CA ILE A 98 10.20 10.37 4.60
C ILE A 98 9.11 9.89 5.59
N TYR A 99 7.83 10.14 5.27
CA TYR A 99 6.69 9.70 6.07
C TYR A 99 5.62 9.03 5.17
N PRO A 100 5.13 7.81 5.54
CA PRO A 100 5.65 6.97 6.62
C PRO A 100 7.10 6.57 6.36
N GLY A 101 7.81 6.11 7.40
CA GLY A 101 9.22 5.73 7.27
C GLY A 101 9.42 4.60 6.24
N ILE A 102 10.58 4.58 5.58
CA ILE A 102 10.90 3.63 4.48
C ILE A 102 10.70 2.17 4.91
N ALA A 103 11.01 1.83 6.17
CA ALA A 103 10.80 0.47 6.69
C ALA A 103 9.31 0.06 6.69
N ALA A 104 8.40 0.98 6.99
CA ALA A 104 6.96 0.74 6.94
C ALA A 104 6.48 0.55 5.51
N ILE A 105 6.93 1.40 4.58
CA ILE A 105 6.61 1.29 3.16
C ILE A 105 7.09 -0.06 2.62
N LYS A 106 8.33 -0.44 2.90
CA LYS A 106 8.92 -1.72 2.50
C LYS A 106 8.11 -2.92 3.01
N ALA A 107 7.65 -2.88 4.25
CA ALA A 107 6.87 -3.96 4.83
C ALA A 107 5.53 -4.17 4.11
N CYS A 108 4.92 -3.09 3.59
CA CYS A 108 3.64 -3.12 2.88
C CYS A 108 3.77 -3.48 1.38
N GLN A 109 4.96 -3.46 0.81
CA GLN A 109 5.17 -3.76 -0.61
C GLN A 109 4.96 -5.23 -0.97
N HIS A 110 5.02 -6.12 0.01
CA HIS A 110 5.00 -7.56 -0.24
C HIS A 110 4.12 -8.28 0.78
N ARG A 111 3.00 -8.85 0.33
CA ARG A 111 1.99 -9.50 1.21
C ARG A 111 2.56 -10.58 2.14
N GLY A 112 3.54 -11.35 1.69
CA GLY A 112 4.17 -12.35 2.54
C GLY A 112 4.95 -11.71 3.70
N GLN A 113 5.66 -10.61 3.45
CA GLN A 113 6.39 -9.86 4.49
C GLN A 113 5.43 -9.14 5.44
N GLU A 114 4.36 -8.55 4.89
CA GLU A 114 3.29 -7.93 5.68
C GLU A 114 2.65 -8.93 6.65
N LYS A 115 2.30 -10.13 6.17
CA LYS A 115 1.75 -11.21 7.02
C LYS A 115 2.72 -11.65 8.10
N GLN A 116 4.01 -11.76 7.80
CA GLN A 116 5.03 -12.09 8.78
C GLN A 116 5.16 -10.99 9.85
N LEU A 117 5.12 -9.72 9.44
CA LEU A 117 5.12 -8.58 10.36
C LEU A 117 3.90 -8.64 11.29
N LEU A 118 2.69 -8.81 10.74
CA LEU A 118 1.46 -8.92 11.52
C LEU A 118 1.52 -10.07 12.52
N ALA A 119 2.04 -11.23 12.11
CA ALA A 119 2.24 -12.38 13.00
C ALA A 119 3.24 -12.08 14.12
N SER A 120 4.33 -11.35 13.85
CA SER A 120 5.31 -10.95 14.87
C SER A 120 4.76 -9.96 15.91
N LEU A 121 3.65 -9.30 15.58
CA LEU A 121 2.94 -8.34 16.43
C LEU A 121 1.69 -8.97 17.10
N ASP A 122 1.50 -10.29 16.98
CA ASP A 122 0.32 -11.00 17.46
C ASP A 122 -1.01 -10.45 16.91
N ILE A 123 -0.98 -9.87 15.70
CA ILE A 123 -2.17 -9.40 14.98
C ILE A 123 -2.71 -10.57 14.15
N PRO A 124 -3.93 -11.05 14.44
CA PRO A 124 -4.49 -12.20 13.75
C PRO A 124 -4.83 -11.88 12.29
N THR A 125 -4.50 -12.81 11.41
CA THR A 125 -4.88 -12.76 9.99
C THR A 125 -5.53 -14.08 9.58
N SER A 126 -6.07 -14.16 8.35
CA SER A 126 -6.47 -15.45 7.79
C SER A 126 -5.29 -16.42 7.77
N PRO A 127 -5.48 -17.72 8.06
CA PRO A 127 -4.43 -18.73 7.88
C PRO A 127 -3.91 -18.70 6.44
N TYR A 128 -2.61 -18.82 6.27
CA TYR A 128 -1.99 -18.69 4.95
C TYR A 128 -0.77 -19.56 4.77
N PHE A 129 -0.40 -19.77 3.51
CA PHE A 129 0.88 -20.33 3.09
C PHE A 129 1.55 -19.37 2.10
N TYR A 130 2.84 -19.25 2.23
CA TYR A 130 3.71 -18.48 1.35
C TYR A 130 4.79 -19.39 0.77
N ASN A 131 5.18 -19.23 -0.49
CA ASN A 131 6.12 -20.08 -1.20
C ASN A 131 5.73 -21.57 -1.20
N THR A 132 4.45 -21.88 -1.29
CA THR A 132 3.90 -23.23 -1.28
C THR A 132 3.03 -23.41 -2.51
N LYS A 133 3.02 -24.60 -3.10
CA LYS A 133 2.12 -24.92 -4.21
C LYS A 133 0.66 -24.90 -3.75
N ALA A 134 -0.23 -24.51 -4.65
CA ALA A 134 -1.67 -24.47 -4.34
C ALA A 134 -2.19 -25.86 -3.97
N VAL A 135 -1.78 -26.90 -4.67
CA VAL A 135 -2.15 -28.29 -4.36
C VAL A 135 -1.74 -28.75 -2.95
N GLU A 136 -0.64 -28.24 -2.42
CA GLU A 136 -0.20 -28.54 -1.05
C GLU A 136 -0.94 -27.70 0.00
N ALA A 137 -1.18 -26.43 -0.31
CA ALA A 137 -1.85 -25.51 0.59
C ALA A 137 -3.32 -25.90 0.82
N VAL A 138 -4.04 -26.29 -0.23
CA VAL A 138 -5.45 -26.72 -0.11
C VAL A 138 -5.65 -27.95 0.74
N GLN A 139 -4.68 -28.87 0.79
CA GLN A 139 -4.73 -30.05 1.66
C GLN A 139 -4.75 -29.67 3.16
N LYS A 140 -4.18 -28.52 3.51
CA LYS A 140 -4.10 -28.04 4.89
C LYS A 140 -5.17 -27.01 5.24
N LEU A 141 -5.51 -26.14 4.30
CA LEU A 141 -6.48 -25.07 4.50
C LEU A 141 -7.92 -25.50 4.20
N GLY A 142 -8.08 -26.52 3.34
CA GLY A 142 -9.39 -26.86 2.77
C GLY A 142 -9.79 -25.90 1.65
N PHE A 143 -10.91 -26.21 0.99
CA PHE A 143 -11.50 -25.34 -0.03
C PHE A 143 -12.63 -24.48 0.54
N PRO A 144 -12.88 -23.31 -0.06
CA PRO A 144 -12.05 -22.63 -1.04
C PRO A 144 -10.84 -21.92 -0.42
N VAL A 145 -9.81 -21.63 -1.24
CA VAL A 145 -8.70 -20.74 -0.87
C VAL A 145 -8.61 -19.58 -1.82
N MET A 146 -8.07 -18.47 -1.33
CA MET A 146 -7.79 -17.28 -2.13
C MET A 146 -6.28 -17.18 -2.36
N VAL A 147 -5.86 -17.22 -3.62
CA VAL A 147 -4.48 -16.97 -4.02
C VAL A 147 -4.33 -15.52 -4.44
N LYS A 148 -3.28 -14.86 -4.00
CA LYS A 148 -2.97 -13.47 -4.35
C LYS A 148 -1.50 -13.35 -4.70
N SER A 149 -1.15 -12.54 -5.72
CA SER A 149 0.26 -12.16 -5.93
C SER A 149 0.79 -11.45 -4.70
N CYS A 150 2.06 -11.65 -4.36
CA CYS A 150 2.69 -10.96 -3.24
C CYS A 150 2.92 -9.48 -3.51
N THR A 151 3.04 -9.09 -4.76
CA THR A 151 3.18 -7.71 -5.23
C THR A 151 2.07 -7.37 -6.22
N GLU A 152 1.83 -6.07 -6.47
CA GLU A 152 0.98 -5.56 -7.57
C GLU A 152 -0.49 -6.02 -7.60
N GLY A 153 -1.13 -6.27 -6.49
CA GLY A 153 -2.55 -6.66 -6.47
C GLY A 153 -3.46 -5.56 -5.91
N TYR A 154 -4.28 -4.95 -6.75
CA TYR A 154 -5.32 -3.98 -6.37
C TYR A 154 -6.61 -4.24 -7.15
N ASP A 155 -7.74 -3.79 -6.64
CA ASP A 155 -9.06 -3.87 -7.29
C ASP A 155 -9.43 -5.28 -7.82
N GLY A 156 -9.11 -6.32 -7.06
CA GLY A 156 -9.39 -7.69 -7.45
C GLY A 156 -8.46 -8.27 -8.51
N LYS A 157 -7.46 -7.52 -8.99
CA LYS A 157 -6.45 -8.01 -9.93
C LYS A 157 -5.44 -8.90 -9.22
N ASN A 158 -4.89 -9.86 -9.96
CA ASN A 158 -3.89 -10.80 -9.47
C ASN A 158 -4.33 -11.55 -8.20
N GLN A 159 -5.62 -11.95 -8.18
CA GLN A 159 -6.18 -12.84 -7.17
C GLN A 159 -7.07 -13.90 -7.82
N TRP A 160 -7.01 -15.12 -7.28
CA TRP A 160 -7.70 -16.29 -7.83
C TRP A 160 -8.38 -17.06 -6.70
N LEU A 161 -9.64 -17.38 -6.91
CA LEU A 161 -10.39 -18.23 -6.00
C LEU A 161 -10.28 -19.69 -6.48
N ILE A 162 -9.60 -20.52 -5.71
CA ILE A 162 -9.40 -21.95 -5.97
C ILE A 162 -10.48 -22.74 -5.19
N LYS A 163 -11.28 -23.52 -5.90
CA LYS A 163 -12.42 -24.24 -5.33
C LYS A 163 -12.29 -25.76 -5.44
N THR A 164 -11.41 -26.25 -6.32
CA THR A 164 -11.24 -27.68 -6.62
C THR A 164 -9.77 -28.03 -6.76
N ASP A 165 -9.44 -29.33 -6.67
CA ASP A 165 -8.10 -29.82 -6.94
C ASP A 165 -7.65 -29.48 -8.37
N ALA A 166 -8.55 -29.57 -9.35
CA ALA A 166 -8.27 -29.22 -10.73
C ALA A 166 -7.89 -27.73 -10.89
N ASP A 167 -8.56 -26.82 -10.16
CA ASP A 167 -8.20 -25.40 -10.15
C ASP A 167 -6.79 -25.21 -9.57
N ALA A 168 -6.45 -25.93 -8.49
CA ALA A 168 -5.14 -25.84 -7.84
C ALA A 168 -4.02 -26.36 -8.77
N GLU A 169 -4.23 -27.51 -9.43
CA GLU A 169 -3.28 -28.06 -10.40
C GLU A 169 -3.08 -27.11 -11.60
N GLN A 170 -4.17 -26.55 -12.13
CA GLN A 170 -4.11 -25.60 -13.22
C GLN A 170 -3.38 -24.32 -12.81
N PHE A 171 -3.64 -23.81 -11.60
CA PHE A 171 -2.95 -22.63 -11.08
C PHE A 171 -1.44 -22.88 -10.99
N ASP A 172 -1.03 -23.99 -10.36
CA ASP A 172 0.39 -24.35 -10.19
C ASP A 172 1.12 -24.59 -11.53
N ALA A 173 0.41 -25.08 -12.54
CA ALA A 173 0.97 -25.28 -13.88
C ALA A 173 1.22 -23.99 -14.67
N LEU A 174 0.40 -22.95 -14.42
CA LEU A 174 0.43 -21.69 -15.17
C LEU A 174 1.23 -20.59 -14.49
N ASN A 175 1.47 -20.72 -13.19
CA ASN A 175 2.05 -19.65 -12.38
C ASN A 175 3.29 -20.13 -11.62
N SER A 176 4.40 -19.43 -11.84
CA SER A 176 5.68 -19.68 -11.17
C SER A 176 6.12 -18.50 -10.29
N GLN A 177 5.23 -17.54 -10.07
CA GLN A 177 5.56 -16.31 -9.35
C GLN A 177 5.29 -16.43 -7.85
N ASP A 178 5.64 -15.37 -7.16
CA ASP A 178 5.56 -15.20 -5.73
C ASP A 178 4.10 -14.96 -5.30
N TYR A 179 3.46 -15.98 -4.70
CA TYR A 179 2.06 -15.94 -4.27
C TYR A 179 1.90 -16.25 -2.80
N ILE A 180 0.85 -15.67 -2.22
CA ILE A 180 0.31 -16.07 -0.93
C ILE A 180 -1.02 -16.77 -1.14
N ILE A 181 -1.25 -17.86 -0.40
CA ILE A 181 -2.47 -18.66 -0.45
C ILE A 181 -3.13 -18.57 0.90
N GLU A 182 -4.31 -18.00 0.96
CA GLU A 182 -5.04 -17.72 2.19
C GLU A 182 -6.29 -18.59 2.28
N ALA A 183 -6.61 -19.05 3.49
CA ALA A 183 -7.93 -19.61 3.75
C ALA A 183 -9.00 -18.58 3.39
N PHE A 184 -10.03 -19.01 2.69
CA PHE A 184 -11.17 -18.14 2.39
C PHE A 184 -11.93 -17.82 3.66
N VAL A 185 -12.17 -16.54 3.90
CA VAL A 185 -12.95 -16.06 5.03
C VAL A 185 -14.35 -15.72 4.56
N ALA A 186 -15.34 -16.50 4.98
CA ALA A 186 -16.73 -16.15 4.80
C ALA A 186 -17.13 -15.15 5.90
N PHE A 187 -17.04 -13.86 5.58
CA PHE A 187 -17.37 -12.78 6.52
C PHE A 187 -18.77 -12.21 6.21
N ASP A 188 -19.46 -11.79 7.25
CA ASP A 188 -20.76 -11.11 7.11
C ASP A 188 -20.57 -9.65 6.70
N LYS A 189 -19.45 -9.06 7.09
CA LYS A 189 -19.19 -7.64 6.88
C LYS A 189 -17.67 -7.38 6.85
N GLU A 190 -17.25 -6.48 5.96
CA GLU A 190 -15.92 -5.94 5.94
C GLU A 190 -15.91 -4.53 6.53
N ILE A 191 -15.03 -4.28 7.48
CA ILE A 191 -14.84 -2.96 8.08
C ILE A 191 -13.38 -2.53 7.96
N SER A 192 -13.16 -1.23 7.80
CA SER A 192 -11.82 -0.65 7.80
C SER A 192 -11.66 0.39 8.90
N GLN A 193 -10.46 0.44 9.48
CA GLN A 193 -10.03 1.43 10.45
C GLN A 193 -8.89 2.25 9.86
N VAL A 194 -9.11 3.55 9.70
CA VAL A 194 -8.05 4.50 9.34
C VAL A 194 -7.56 5.17 10.60
N SER A 195 -6.24 5.18 10.78
CA SER A 195 -5.59 5.77 11.95
C SER A 195 -4.38 6.59 11.52
N VAL A 196 -4.08 7.63 12.29
CA VAL A 196 -2.91 8.48 12.08
C VAL A 196 -2.10 8.49 13.37
N ARG A 197 -0.79 8.29 13.23
CA ARG A 197 0.16 8.41 14.34
C ARG A 197 1.08 9.62 14.08
N SER A 198 1.19 10.50 15.07
CA SER A 198 2.14 11.61 15.02
C SER A 198 3.57 11.12 15.26
N LYS A 199 4.55 11.99 15.00
CA LYS A 199 5.97 11.74 15.28
C LYS A 199 6.23 11.53 16.79
N GLU A 200 5.45 12.18 17.63
CA GLU A 200 5.50 12.09 19.09
C GLU A 200 4.82 10.84 19.64
N GLY A 201 4.13 10.07 18.78
CA GLY A 201 3.46 8.83 19.14
C GLY A 201 1.96 8.97 19.42
N ASP A 202 1.38 10.18 19.32
CA ASP A 202 -0.06 10.38 19.47
C ASP A 202 -0.82 9.71 18.33
N ILE A 203 -1.88 8.96 18.69
CA ILE A 203 -2.71 8.26 17.72
C ILE A 203 -4.11 8.87 17.69
N LYS A 204 -4.62 9.08 16.49
CA LYS A 204 -6.01 9.44 16.23
C LYS A 204 -6.65 8.44 15.27
N HIS A 205 -7.90 8.12 15.55
CA HIS A 205 -8.67 7.19 14.75
C HIS A 205 -9.83 7.91 14.08
N TYR A 206 -10.04 7.64 12.80
CA TYR A 206 -11.29 7.95 12.14
C TYR A 206 -12.37 6.96 12.60
N SER A 207 -13.63 7.28 12.35
CA SER A 207 -14.72 6.31 12.52
C SER A 207 -14.48 5.09 11.64
N LEU A 208 -14.83 3.90 12.16
CA LEU A 208 -14.85 2.69 11.34
C LEU A 208 -15.74 2.91 10.11
N ALA A 209 -15.31 2.41 8.98
CA ALA A 209 -16.09 2.37 7.76
C ALA A 209 -16.54 0.94 7.46
N ASP A 210 -17.79 0.82 6.99
CA ASP A 210 -18.39 -0.40 6.47
C ASP A 210 -18.18 -0.42 4.95
N ASN A 211 -17.51 -1.44 4.44
CA ASN A 211 -17.10 -1.52 3.05
C ASN A 211 -17.97 -2.52 2.28
N HIS A 212 -18.47 -2.08 1.16
CA HIS A 212 -19.25 -2.91 0.25
C HIS A 212 -18.46 -3.18 -1.03
N HIS A 213 -18.27 -4.47 -1.30
CA HIS A 213 -17.53 -4.93 -2.48
C HIS A 213 -18.44 -5.68 -3.44
N GLU A 214 -18.26 -5.46 -4.73
CA GLU A 214 -18.81 -6.29 -5.78
C GLU A 214 -17.68 -6.88 -6.62
N LYS A 215 -17.65 -8.21 -6.75
CA LYS A 215 -16.64 -8.94 -7.52
C LYS A 215 -15.18 -8.56 -7.16
N GLY A 216 -14.93 -8.30 -5.85
CA GLY A 216 -13.62 -7.91 -5.34
C GLY A 216 -13.26 -6.43 -5.54
N ILE A 217 -14.16 -5.60 -6.06
CA ILE A 217 -13.97 -4.16 -6.22
C ILE A 217 -14.78 -3.43 -5.15
N LEU A 218 -14.15 -2.50 -4.43
CA LEU A 218 -14.82 -1.64 -3.47
C LEU A 218 -15.72 -0.64 -4.22
N ILE A 219 -17.04 -0.76 -4.05
CA ILE A 219 -18.03 0.10 -4.70
C ILE A 219 -18.63 1.15 -3.77
N GLY A 220 -18.49 0.99 -2.47
CA GLY A 220 -18.99 1.96 -1.51
C GLY A 220 -18.48 1.73 -0.10
N SER A 221 -18.37 2.83 0.67
CA SER A 221 -18.05 2.80 2.09
C SER A 221 -18.99 3.71 2.85
N VAL A 222 -19.45 3.25 4.01
CA VAL A 222 -20.31 4.02 4.91
C VAL A 222 -19.59 4.27 6.22
N ALA A 223 -19.35 5.52 6.56
CA ALA A 223 -18.72 5.94 7.82
C ALA A 223 -19.63 6.97 8.53
N PRO A 224 -19.92 6.80 9.84
CA PRO A 224 -19.55 5.68 10.70
C PRO A 224 -20.22 4.36 10.29
N ALA A 225 -19.49 3.25 10.45
CA ALA A 225 -20.04 1.92 10.23
C ALA A 225 -21.21 1.65 11.20
N VAL A 226 -22.32 1.10 10.66
CA VAL A 226 -23.51 0.83 11.46
C VAL A 226 -23.48 -0.58 12.07
N ASN A 227 -24.17 -0.74 13.21
CA ASN A 227 -24.27 -2.03 13.92
C ASN A 227 -22.89 -2.62 14.32
N ILE A 228 -21.97 -1.78 14.70
CA ILE A 228 -20.66 -2.17 15.25
C ILE A 228 -20.70 -2.04 16.77
N SER A 229 -20.35 -3.12 17.49
CA SER A 229 -20.26 -3.08 18.94
C SER A 229 -19.06 -2.26 19.40
N GLU A 230 -19.16 -1.66 20.58
CA GLU A 230 -18.02 -0.94 21.19
C GLU A 230 -16.80 -1.83 21.36
N GLN A 231 -17.01 -3.11 21.70
CA GLN A 231 -15.92 -4.09 21.81
C GLN A 231 -15.19 -4.32 20.50
N LEU A 232 -15.91 -4.40 19.37
CA LEU A 232 -15.31 -4.57 18.06
C LEU A 232 -14.56 -3.31 17.64
N SER A 233 -15.12 -2.14 17.92
CA SER A 233 -14.46 -0.85 17.67
C SER A 233 -13.14 -0.74 18.47
N ALA A 234 -13.18 -1.03 19.76
CA ALA A 234 -11.99 -1.01 20.62
C ALA A 234 -10.94 -2.05 20.17
N LYS A 235 -11.39 -3.23 19.70
CA LYS A 235 -10.49 -4.25 19.14
C LYS A 235 -9.80 -3.77 17.85
N ALA A 236 -10.54 -3.14 16.94
CA ALA A 236 -9.98 -2.60 15.72
C ALA A 236 -8.92 -1.52 16.02
N GLN A 237 -9.21 -0.59 16.93
CA GLN A 237 -8.28 0.46 17.32
C GLN A 237 -7.01 -0.09 18.01
N ARG A 238 -7.11 -1.21 18.72
CA ARG A 238 -5.94 -1.83 19.36
C ARG A 238 -4.94 -2.43 18.37
N TYR A 239 -5.38 -2.77 17.18
CA TYR A 239 -4.49 -3.31 16.13
C TYR A 239 -3.77 -2.22 15.32
N MET A 240 -4.11 -0.95 15.56
CA MET A 240 -3.52 0.21 14.90
C MET A 240 -2.46 0.90 15.76
#